data_58ce5388454d69e2bdb37b38d19a173a
#
_entry.id   58ce5388454d69e2bdb37b38d19a173a
#
_cell.length_a   1.000
_cell.length_b   1.000
_cell.length_c   1.000
_cell.angle_alpha   90.00
_cell.angle_beta   90.00
_cell.angle_gamma   90.00
#
_symmetry.space_group_name_H-M   'P 1'
#
loop_
_entity.id
_entity.type
_entity.pdbx_description
1 polymer ?
#
loop_
_entity_poly.entity_id
_entity_poly.type
_entity_poly.pdbx_seq_one_letter_code
_entity_poly.pdbx_strand_id
1 'polypeptide(L)'
;MHTTFLADRFVVCTFTPRPAESDPGALKLPFFHNNDDFDEMIFYHRGRFMSRDNIHPGMVTLHPCGFPHGPHPKAFAMAAKAPGGHMLDEVAVMVDARDALDIGALP
;
A
#
# COMPACT_ATOMS: atom_id res chain seq x y z
N MET A 1 5.62 -7.18 2.33
CA MET A 1 4.56 -6.86 3.32
C MET A 1 4.50 -7.98 4.34
N HIS A 2 4.39 -7.62 5.60
CA HIS A 2 4.27 -8.58 6.71
C HIS A 2 2.99 -8.31 7.47
N THR A 3 2.21 -9.35 7.76
CA THR A 3 1.13 -9.26 8.74
C THR A 3 1.77 -9.14 10.13
N THR A 4 1.58 -7.99 10.76
CA THR A 4 2.20 -7.69 12.05
C THR A 4 1.28 -8.03 13.20
N PHE A 5 0.00 -7.68 13.08
CA PHE A 5 -1.03 -8.03 14.05
C PHE A 5 -2.27 -8.53 13.31
N LEU A 6 -2.84 -9.62 13.78
CA LEU A 6 -4.07 -10.19 13.26
C LEU A 6 -5.13 -10.18 14.36
N ALA A 7 -6.27 -9.58 14.06
CA ALA A 7 -7.43 -9.55 14.94
C ALA A 7 -8.67 -10.07 14.19
N ASP A 8 -9.77 -10.21 14.90
CA ASP A 8 -11.01 -10.76 14.32
C ASP A 8 -11.58 -9.87 13.19
N ARG A 9 -11.47 -8.55 13.32
CA ARG A 9 -12.07 -7.59 12.39
C ARG A 9 -11.09 -6.64 11.71
N PHE A 10 -9.82 -6.75 11.99
CA PHE A 10 -8.79 -5.95 11.32
C PHE A 10 -7.45 -6.67 11.29
N VAL A 11 -6.60 -6.24 10.38
CA VAL A 11 -5.21 -6.66 10.31
C VAL A 11 -4.32 -5.42 10.20
N VAL A 12 -3.18 -5.48 10.87
CA VAL A 12 -2.11 -4.49 10.70
C VAL A 12 -0.97 -5.15 9.94
N CYS A 13 -0.61 -4.57 8.82
CA CYS A 13 0.49 -5.01 7.98
C CYS A 13 1.60 -3.96 7.96
N THR A 14 2.83 -4.42 7.83
CA THR A 14 4.00 -3.55 7.71
C THR A 14 4.71 -3.78 6.39
N PHE A 15 4.93 -2.71 5.65
CA PHE A 15 5.83 -2.69 4.50
C PHE A 15 7.22 -2.34 5.00
N THR A 16 8.20 -3.16 4.62
CA THR A 16 9.61 -2.97 4.97
C THR A 16 10.46 -2.98 3.71
N PRO A 17 11.70 -2.49 3.74
CA PRO A 17 12.60 -2.61 2.62
C PRO A 17 12.70 -4.07 2.15
N ARG A 18 12.56 -4.27 0.84
CA ARG A 18 12.48 -5.60 0.24
C ARG A 18 12.86 -5.56 -1.24
N PRO A 19 13.30 -6.69 -1.81
CA PRO A 19 13.44 -6.80 -3.26
C PRO A 19 12.08 -6.67 -3.94
N ALA A 20 12.03 -5.97 -5.07
CA ALA A 20 10.88 -5.98 -5.95
C ALA A 20 10.69 -7.38 -6.57
N GLU A 21 9.44 -7.71 -6.88
CA GLU A 21 9.11 -9.00 -7.50
C GLU A 21 9.90 -9.23 -8.78
N SER A 22 10.58 -10.36 -8.86
CA SER A 22 11.44 -10.75 -9.99
C SER A 22 10.98 -12.00 -10.74
N ASP A 23 9.99 -12.72 -10.21
CA ASP A 23 9.46 -13.90 -10.89
C ASP A 23 8.76 -13.47 -12.20
N PRO A 24 9.14 -14.06 -13.35
CA PRO A 24 8.53 -13.73 -14.64
C PRO A 24 7.03 -14.04 -14.71
N GLY A 25 6.53 -14.97 -13.90
CA GLY A 25 5.12 -15.35 -13.85
C GLY A 25 4.28 -14.55 -12.86
N ALA A 26 4.90 -13.74 -12.02
CA ALA A 26 4.19 -12.98 -11.01
C ALA A 26 3.61 -11.67 -11.54
N LEU A 27 2.45 -11.28 -11.01
CA LEU A 27 1.93 -9.94 -11.21
C LEU A 27 2.86 -8.94 -10.52
N LYS A 28 3.34 -7.99 -11.29
CA LYS A 28 4.17 -6.91 -10.73
C LYS A 28 3.30 -5.91 -10.00
N LEU A 29 3.61 -5.70 -8.73
CA LEU A 29 3.03 -4.64 -7.93
C LEU A 29 3.69 -3.29 -8.30
N PRO A 30 2.95 -2.19 -8.22
CA PRO A 30 1.53 -2.08 -7.88
C PRO A 30 0.60 -2.27 -9.10
N PHE A 31 -0.62 -2.71 -8.87
CA PHE A 31 -1.67 -2.83 -9.89
C PHE A 31 -3.00 -2.29 -9.35
N PHE A 32 -3.92 -1.97 -10.24
CA PHE A 32 -5.28 -1.58 -9.85
C PHE A 32 -6.04 -2.78 -9.30
N HIS A 33 -6.72 -2.58 -8.19
CA HIS A 33 -7.52 -3.59 -7.54
C HIS A 33 -8.67 -2.96 -6.76
N ASN A 34 -9.54 -3.80 -6.26
CA ASN A 34 -10.66 -3.43 -5.42
C ASN A 34 -10.64 -4.31 -4.16
N ASN A 35 -10.91 -3.71 -3.02
CA ASN A 35 -11.16 -4.42 -1.79
C ASN A 35 -12.60 -4.14 -1.38
N ASP A 36 -13.47 -5.16 -1.52
CA ASP A 36 -14.90 -5.01 -1.27
C ASP A 36 -15.27 -5.15 0.21
N ASP A 37 -14.38 -5.72 1.01
CA ASP A 37 -14.68 -6.11 2.38
C ASP A 37 -14.05 -5.20 3.45
N PHE A 38 -13.01 -4.45 3.10
CA PHE A 38 -12.20 -3.72 4.08
C PHE A 38 -11.96 -2.29 3.63
N ASP A 39 -12.01 -1.35 4.59
CA ASP A 39 -11.35 -0.07 4.45
C ASP A 39 -9.87 -0.25 4.67
N GLU A 40 -9.05 0.38 3.83
CA GLU A 40 -7.60 0.32 3.90
C GLU A 40 -7.03 1.69 4.26
N MET A 41 -6.32 1.78 5.37
CA MET A 41 -5.59 2.97 5.77
C MET A 41 -4.10 2.69 5.71
N ILE A 42 -3.32 3.57 5.07
CA ILE A 42 -1.86 3.44 4.99
C ILE A 42 -1.20 4.69 5.57
N PHE A 43 -0.37 4.50 6.57
CA PHE A 43 0.55 5.50 7.09
C PHE A 43 1.94 5.32 6.46
N TYR A 44 2.45 6.36 5.82
CA TYR A 44 3.73 6.37 5.14
C TYR A 44 4.82 6.90 6.07
N HIS A 45 5.67 6.00 6.54
CA HIS A 45 6.68 6.33 7.56
C HIS A 45 7.95 6.90 6.93
N ARG A 46 8.57 6.19 5.99
CA ARG A 46 9.82 6.64 5.33
C ARG A 46 10.07 5.90 4.02
N GLY A 47 10.99 6.48 3.23
CA GLY A 47 11.46 5.88 1.97
C GLY A 47 10.74 6.49 0.77
N ARG A 48 10.96 5.87 -0.38
CA ARG A 48 10.34 6.26 -1.65
C ARG A 48 9.19 5.32 -1.95
N PHE A 49 7.99 5.87 -1.96
CA PHE A 49 6.75 5.11 -2.19
C PHE A 49 6.48 4.99 -3.68
N MET A 50 6.75 3.81 -4.24
CA MET A 50 6.68 3.58 -5.68
C MET A 50 5.27 3.49 -6.24
N SER A 51 4.27 3.29 -5.40
CA SER A 51 2.88 3.12 -5.84
C SER A 51 2.15 4.42 -6.13
N ARG A 52 2.67 5.56 -5.69
CA ARG A 52 1.97 6.84 -5.76
C ARG A 52 2.92 8.02 -6.01
N ASP A 53 2.44 8.97 -6.83
CA ASP A 53 3.07 10.29 -6.93
C ASP A 53 2.66 11.14 -5.72
N ASN A 54 3.56 12.03 -5.28
CA ASN A 54 3.32 13.02 -4.22
C ASN A 54 3.02 12.45 -2.83
N ILE A 55 3.45 11.24 -2.54
CA ILE A 55 3.43 10.70 -1.19
C ILE A 55 4.74 11.01 -0.50
N HIS A 56 4.63 11.58 0.70
CA HIS A 56 5.76 11.95 1.55
C HIS A 56 5.64 11.28 2.92
N PRO A 57 6.76 11.05 3.62
CA PRO A 57 6.72 10.57 5.00
C PRO A 57 5.81 11.42 5.89
N GLY A 58 5.03 10.76 6.74
CA GLY A 58 4.06 11.39 7.62
C GLY A 58 2.64 11.49 7.06
N MET A 59 2.46 11.21 5.77
CA MET A 59 1.13 11.19 5.16
C MET A 59 0.34 9.92 5.51
N VAL A 60 -0.96 10.05 5.42
CA VAL A 60 -1.92 8.94 5.53
C VAL A 60 -2.83 8.96 4.31
N THR A 61 -3.11 7.78 3.76
CA THR A 61 -4.17 7.60 2.76
C THR A 61 -5.25 6.68 3.29
N LEU A 62 -6.49 6.95 2.92
CA LEU A 62 -7.64 6.08 3.18
C LEU A 62 -8.23 5.65 1.83
N HIS A 63 -8.38 4.35 1.67
CA HIS A 63 -9.04 3.72 0.53
C HIS A 63 -10.31 3.03 1.04
N PRO A 64 -11.50 3.64 0.87
CA PRO A 64 -12.73 3.02 1.32
C PRO A 64 -13.01 1.71 0.58
N CYS A 65 -13.68 0.77 1.25
CA CYS A 65 -14.10 -0.48 0.64
C CYS A 65 -14.99 -0.22 -0.59
N GLY A 66 -14.91 -1.12 -1.57
CA GLY A 66 -15.66 -1.00 -2.82
C GLY A 66 -15.11 0.03 -3.82
N PHE A 67 -14.09 0.79 -3.46
CA PHE A 67 -13.47 1.76 -4.37
C PHE A 67 -12.24 1.17 -5.06
N PRO A 68 -12.21 1.07 -6.41
CA PRO A 68 -11.02 0.70 -7.13
C PRO A 68 -9.89 1.69 -6.86
N HIS A 69 -8.75 1.17 -6.48
CA HIS A 69 -7.55 1.97 -6.24
C HIS A 69 -6.30 1.27 -6.78
N GLY A 70 -5.23 2.03 -6.93
CA GLY A 70 -3.99 1.50 -7.49
C GLY A 70 -2.96 2.59 -7.72
N PRO A 71 -1.91 2.26 -8.45
CA PRO A 71 -0.83 3.19 -8.71
C PRO A 71 -1.27 4.33 -9.62
N HIS A 72 -0.75 5.52 -9.37
CA HIS A 72 -0.85 6.61 -10.33
C HIS A 72 -0.24 6.18 -11.68
N PRO A 73 -0.75 6.64 -12.84
CA PRO A 73 -0.25 6.23 -14.16
C PRO A 73 1.27 6.30 -14.34
N LYS A 74 1.91 7.33 -13.81
CA LYS A 74 3.38 7.46 -13.84
C LYS A 74 4.06 6.37 -13.00
N ALA A 75 3.58 6.13 -11.79
CA ALA A 75 4.10 5.10 -10.91
C ALA A 75 3.96 3.71 -11.54
N PHE A 76 2.82 3.44 -12.15
CA PHE A 76 2.59 2.19 -12.88
C PHE A 76 3.57 2.01 -14.05
N ALA A 77 3.75 3.06 -14.89
CA ALA A 77 4.66 3.02 -16.02
C ALA A 77 6.13 2.84 -15.59
N MET A 78 6.52 3.44 -14.45
CA MET A 78 7.85 3.26 -13.88
C MET A 78 8.05 1.86 -13.33
N ALA A 79 7.09 1.32 -12.60
CA ALA A 79 7.15 -0.02 -12.05
C ALA A 79 7.21 -1.09 -13.16
N ALA A 80 6.47 -0.91 -14.26
CA ALA A 80 6.49 -1.82 -15.40
C ALA A 80 7.87 -1.88 -16.09
N LYS A 81 8.64 -0.80 -16.03
CA LYS A 81 9.98 -0.69 -16.64
C LYS A 81 11.12 -1.02 -15.69
N ALA A 82 10.84 -1.05 -14.38
CA ALA A 82 11.86 -1.30 -13.38
C ALA A 82 12.35 -2.75 -13.46
N PRO A 83 13.67 -2.99 -13.34
CA PRO A 83 14.19 -4.35 -13.30
C PRO A 83 13.67 -5.08 -12.05
N GLY A 84 13.29 -6.35 -12.19
CA GLY A 84 12.95 -7.19 -11.06
C GLY A 84 14.12 -7.31 -10.08
N GLY A 85 13.83 -7.49 -8.80
CA GLY A 85 14.83 -7.66 -7.76
C GLY A 85 15.52 -6.38 -7.27
N HIS A 86 15.21 -5.19 -7.82
CA HIS A 86 15.71 -3.94 -7.25
C HIS A 86 15.15 -3.71 -5.86
N MET A 87 15.90 -3.06 -4.99
CA MET A 87 15.48 -2.82 -3.61
C MET A 87 14.46 -1.69 -3.53
N LEU A 88 13.35 -2.00 -2.88
CA LEU A 88 12.35 -1.02 -2.43
C LEU A 88 12.72 -0.63 -1.00
N ASP A 89 12.85 0.67 -0.75
CA ASP A 89 13.27 1.18 0.56
C ASP A 89 12.11 1.72 1.41
N GLU A 90 10.89 1.53 0.94
CA GLU A 90 9.69 2.04 1.61
C GLU A 90 9.39 1.34 2.93
N VAL A 91 8.97 2.13 3.92
CA VAL A 91 8.42 1.65 5.19
C VAL A 91 7.07 2.31 5.41
N ALA A 92 6.04 1.51 5.54
CA ALA A 92 4.67 1.96 5.77
C ALA A 92 3.94 0.98 6.68
N VAL A 93 2.90 1.46 7.34
CA VAL A 93 1.99 0.65 8.13
C VAL A 93 0.60 0.75 7.50
N MET A 94 0.01 -0.40 7.21
CA MET A 94 -1.32 -0.51 6.64
C MET A 94 -2.26 -1.17 7.64
N VAL A 95 -3.44 -0.63 7.77
CA VAL A 95 -4.54 -1.21 8.54
C VAL A 95 -5.69 -1.48 7.59
N ASP A 96 -6.07 -2.76 7.50
CA ASP A 96 -7.29 -3.17 6.82
C ASP A 96 -8.35 -3.47 7.87
N ALA A 97 -9.45 -2.75 7.85
CA ALA A 97 -10.51 -2.89 8.83
C ALA A 97 -11.83 -3.28 8.15
N ARG A 98 -12.48 -4.32 8.69
CA ARG A 98 -13.80 -4.76 8.20
C ARG A 98 -14.91 -3.78 8.58
N ASP A 99 -14.76 -3.11 9.71
CA ASP A 99 -15.66 -2.01 10.09
C ASP A 99 -15.21 -0.72 9.42
N ALA A 100 -16.16 0.09 8.98
CA ALA A 100 -15.87 1.38 8.36
C ALA A 100 -15.02 2.26 9.28
N LEU A 101 -13.99 2.87 8.71
CA LEU A 101 -13.11 3.78 9.43
C LEU A 101 -13.69 5.19 9.39
N ASP A 102 -13.87 5.78 10.57
CA ASP A 102 -14.30 7.18 10.71
C ASP A 102 -13.08 8.08 10.89
N ILE A 103 -13.05 9.15 10.12
CA ILE A 103 -12.03 10.20 10.28
C ILE A 103 -12.50 11.11 11.40
N GLY A 104 -11.82 11.05 12.55
CA GLY A 104 -12.11 11.93 13.68
C GLY A 104 -11.84 13.40 13.35
N ALA A 105 -12.56 14.28 14.04
CA ALA A 105 -12.25 15.70 13.99
C ALA A 105 -10.90 15.98 14.63
N LEU A 106 -10.09 16.84 14.00
CA LEU A 106 -8.89 17.35 14.65
C LEU A 106 -9.31 18.21 15.85
N PRO A 107 -8.61 18.08 16.97
CA PRO A 107 -8.88 18.91 18.15
C PRO A 107 -8.63 20.40 17.87
#